data_26a0b0d05e08923560c29365d926a1a9
#
_entry.id   26a0b0d05e08923560c29365d926a1a9
#
_cell.length_a   1.000
_cell.length_b   1.000
_cell.length_c   1.000
_cell.angle_alpha   90.00
_cell.angle_beta   90.00
_cell.angle_gamma   90.00
#
_symmetry.space_group_name_H-M   'P 1'
#
loop_
_entity.id
_entity.type
_entity.pdbx_description
1 polymer ?
#
loop_
_entity_poly.entity_id
_entity_poly.type
_entity_poly.pdbx_seq_one_letter_code
_entity_poly.pdbx_strand_id
1 'polypeptide(L)' 'MQPADLERIAKQALRELGVGDPPVTITADGQPDRWRLVVGGSDPATLTIRAGAGTTPGHVREQIFNQYSAR' A
#
# COMPACT_ATOMS: atom_id res chain seq x y z
N MET A 1 1.06 1.23 -13.11
CA MET A 1 1.49 0.19 -12.16
C MET A 1 0.34 -0.77 -11.94
N GLN A 2 0.61 -2.06 -11.93
CA GLN A 2 -0.43 -3.09 -11.78
C GLN A 2 -0.76 -3.32 -10.31
N PRO A 3 -1.99 -3.79 -10.00
CA PRO A 3 -2.35 -4.11 -8.62
C PRO A 3 -1.42 -5.13 -7.96
N ALA A 4 -0.92 -6.09 -8.72
CA ALA A 4 0.02 -7.09 -8.19
C ALA A 4 1.33 -6.45 -7.75
N ASP A 5 1.79 -5.43 -8.46
CA ASP A 5 2.99 -4.69 -8.10
C ASP A 5 2.78 -3.92 -6.79
N LEU A 6 1.63 -3.28 -6.66
CA LEU A 6 1.28 -2.53 -5.46
C LEU A 6 1.20 -3.45 -4.24
N GLU A 7 0.61 -4.62 -4.41
CA GLU A 7 0.52 -5.61 -3.34
C GLU A 7 1.90 -6.06 -2.87
N ARG A 8 2.79 -6.33 -3.82
CA ARG A 8 4.16 -6.76 -3.50
C ARG A 8 4.92 -5.68 -2.77
N ILE A 9 4.83 -4.43 -3.24
CA ILE A 9 5.49 -3.29 -2.62
C ILE A 9 4.93 -3.07 -1.21
N ALA A 10 3.61 -3.16 -1.06
CA ALA A 10 2.96 -2.98 0.23
C ALA A 10 3.41 -4.03 1.24
N LYS A 11 3.44 -5.30 0.84
CA LYS A 11 3.88 -6.38 1.72
C LYS A 11 5.32 -6.19 2.16
N GLN A 12 6.19 -5.77 1.23
CA GLN A 12 7.58 -5.52 1.57
C GLN A 12 7.72 -4.33 2.52
N ALA A 13 6.99 -3.25 2.28
CA ALA A 13 7.02 -2.07 3.14
C ALA A 13 6.55 -2.39 4.55
N LEU A 14 5.47 -3.16 4.68
CA LEU A 14 4.94 -3.56 5.98
C LEU A 14 5.92 -4.45 6.73
N ARG A 15 6.61 -5.33 6.03
CA ARG A 15 7.64 -6.18 6.63
C ARG A 15 8.79 -5.34 7.18
N GLU A 16 9.21 -4.32 6.45
CA GLU A 16 10.26 -3.40 6.89
C GLU A 16 9.82 -2.56 8.09
N LEU A 17 8.52 -2.30 8.22
CA LEU A 17 7.96 -1.60 9.38
C LEU A 17 7.79 -2.50 10.61
N GLY A 18 8.09 -3.80 10.47
CA GLY A 18 7.97 -4.72 11.59
C GLY A 18 6.57 -5.27 11.79
N VAL A 19 5.68 -5.07 10.82
CA VAL A 19 4.28 -5.54 10.91
C VAL A 19 4.17 -7.04 10.64
N GLY A 20 5.16 -7.62 9.97
CA GLY A 20 5.13 -9.01 9.57
C GLY A 20 4.53 -9.17 8.18
N ASP A 21 3.63 -10.14 8.01
CA ASP A 21 3.05 -10.46 6.71
C ASP A 21 1.51 -10.49 6.82
N PRO A 22 0.87 -9.37 7.10
CA PRO A 22 -0.59 -9.32 7.24
C PRO A 22 -1.26 -9.47 5.87
N PRO A 23 -2.55 -9.88 5.84
CA PRO A 23 -3.32 -9.89 4.59
C PRO A 23 -3.42 -8.47 4.04
N VAL A 24 -3.21 -8.34 2.73
CA VAL A 24 -3.26 -7.05 2.04
C VAL A 24 -4.21 -7.16 0.87
N THR A 25 -5.12 -6.20 0.73
CA THR A 25 -6.05 -6.11 -0.38
C THR A 25 -5.88 -4.78 -1.09
N ILE A 26 -5.73 -4.82 -2.41
CA ILE A 26 -5.61 -3.62 -3.25
C ILE A 26 -6.89 -3.50 -4.08
N THR A 27 -7.53 -2.34 -4.02
CA THR A 27 -8.75 -2.08 -4.78
C THR A 27 -8.65 -0.72 -5.46
N ALA A 28 -9.17 -0.61 -6.69
CA ALA A 28 -9.26 0.67 -7.38
C ALA A 28 -10.26 1.55 -6.63
N ASP A 29 -9.91 2.82 -6.44
CA ASP A 29 -10.70 3.75 -5.64
C ASP A 29 -11.39 4.81 -6.51
N GLY A 30 -12.02 4.37 -7.60
CA GLY A 30 -12.83 5.22 -8.45
C GLY A 30 -12.06 6.10 -9.43
N GLN A 31 -10.75 6.18 -9.33
CA GLN A 31 -9.90 6.95 -10.23
C GLN A 31 -8.75 6.08 -10.75
N PRO A 32 -8.27 6.33 -11.98
CA PRO A 32 -7.27 5.45 -12.60
C PRO A 32 -5.96 5.32 -11.83
N ASP A 33 -5.58 6.35 -11.10
CA ASP A 33 -4.30 6.38 -10.39
C ASP A 33 -4.46 6.38 -8.87
N ARG A 34 -5.66 6.12 -8.39
CA ARG A 34 -5.94 6.06 -6.95
C ARG A 34 -6.30 4.64 -6.55
N TRP A 35 -5.66 4.15 -5.51
CA TRP A 35 -5.84 2.79 -5.01
C TRP A 35 -6.12 2.80 -3.52
N ARG A 36 -6.96 1.88 -3.09
CA ARG A 36 -7.22 1.66 -1.67
C ARG A 36 -6.45 0.42 -1.25
N LEU A 37 -5.60 0.58 -0.26
CA LEU A 37 -4.84 -0.50 0.33
C LEU A 37 -5.43 -0.83 1.69
N VAL A 38 -5.96 -2.03 1.85
CA VAL A 38 -6.49 -2.49 3.13
C VAL A 38 -5.53 -3.51 3.73
N VAL A 39 -5.02 -3.20 4.91
CA VAL A 39 -4.14 -4.09 5.66
C VAL A 39 -4.99 -4.75 6.73
N GLY A 40 -5.08 -6.08 6.70
CA GLY A 40 -5.85 -6.84 7.68
C GLY A 40 -5.01 -7.21 8.89
N GLY A 41 -5.55 -8.16 9.69
CA GLY A 41 -4.86 -8.64 10.88
C GLY A 41 -5.41 -8.06 12.15
N SER A 42 -4.63 -8.10 13.22
CA SER A 42 -5.05 -7.64 14.53
C SER A 42 -5.15 -6.12 14.65
N ASP A 43 -4.50 -5.39 13.75
CA ASP A 43 -4.50 -3.93 13.73
C ASP A 43 -4.77 -3.45 12.30
N PRO A 44 -6.03 -3.56 11.82
CA PRO A 44 -6.34 -3.24 10.44
C PRO A 44 -6.19 -1.75 10.14
N ALA A 45 -5.79 -1.44 8.92
CA ALA A 45 -5.60 -0.07 8.47
C ALA A 45 -6.03 0.04 7.01
N THR A 46 -6.54 1.21 6.62
CA THR A 46 -6.88 1.53 5.24
C THR A 46 -6.03 2.72 4.80
N LEU A 47 -5.30 2.53 3.72
CA LEU A 47 -4.42 3.56 3.17
C LEU A 47 -4.88 3.91 1.76
N THR A 48 -4.69 5.17 1.37
CA THR A 48 -4.95 5.62 0.00
C THR A 48 -3.62 5.83 -0.70
N ILE A 49 -3.40 5.09 -1.79
CA ILE A 49 -2.14 5.13 -2.52
C ILE A 49 -2.38 5.74 -3.89
N ARG A 50 -1.50 6.65 -4.28
CA ARG A 50 -1.51 7.22 -5.63
C ARG A 50 -0.40 6.58 -6.43
N ALA A 51 -0.77 5.88 -7.49
CA ALA A 51 0.19 5.18 -8.35
C ALA A 51 -0.34 5.13 -9.79
N GLY A 52 0.27 5.91 -10.64
CA GLY A 52 -0.01 5.93 -12.08
C GLY A 52 1.14 5.36 -12.87
N ALA A 53 1.12 5.59 -14.19
CA ALA A 53 2.10 5.03 -15.11
C ALA A 53 3.53 5.46 -14.82
N GLY A 54 3.73 6.67 -14.30
CA GLY A 54 5.06 7.18 -14.00
C GLY A 54 5.51 7.03 -12.56
N THR A 55 4.70 6.35 -11.74
CA THR A 55 5.01 6.21 -10.32
C THR A 55 6.05 5.13 -10.08
N THR A 56 7.08 5.45 -9.28
CA THR A 56 8.12 4.49 -8.94
C THR A 56 7.74 3.65 -7.73
N PRO A 57 8.30 2.43 -7.58
CA PRO A 57 8.07 1.62 -6.38
C PRO A 57 8.47 2.35 -5.10
N GLY A 58 9.55 3.13 -5.14
CA GLY A 58 10.00 3.89 -3.98
C GLY A 58 8.99 4.93 -3.52
N HIS A 59 8.29 5.56 -4.46
CA HIS A 59 7.27 6.55 -4.14
C HIS A 59 6.06 5.90 -3.45
N VAL A 60 5.65 4.72 -3.94
CA VAL A 60 4.57 3.96 -3.32
C VAL A 60 4.96 3.53 -1.90
N ARG A 61 6.17 3.02 -1.75
CA ARG A 61 6.69 2.59 -0.45
C ARG A 61 6.69 3.75 0.55
N GLU A 62 7.10 4.93 0.11
CA GLU A 62 7.11 6.12 0.96
C GLU A 62 5.71 6.52 1.41
N GLN A 63 4.73 6.46 0.52
CA GLN A 63 3.34 6.72 0.87
C GLN A 63 2.85 5.76 1.96
N ILE A 64 3.18 4.49 1.82
CA ILE A 64 2.79 3.46 2.79
C ILE A 64 3.44 3.74 4.14
N PHE A 65 4.73 4.03 4.16
CA PHE A 65 5.44 4.36 5.39
C PHE A 65 4.81 5.56 6.10
N ASN A 66 4.55 6.63 5.35
CA ASN A 66 4.02 7.86 5.93
C ASN A 66 2.62 7.66 6.50
N GLN A 67 1.74 7.01 5.74
CA GLN A 67 0.35 6.83 6.17
C GLN A 67 0.23 5.80 7.30
N TYR A 68 0.98 4.72 7.21
CA TYR A 68 0.92 3.68 8.24
C TYR A 68 1.48 4.18 9.57
N SER A 69 2.56 4.96 9.53
CA SER A 69 3.17 5.51 10.73
C SER A 69 2.34 6.62 11.38
N ALA A 70 1.50 7.29 10.59
CA ALA A 70 0.72 8.43 11.07
C ALA A 70 -0.62 8.05 11.70
N ARG A 71 -1.04 6.79 11.59
CA ARG A 71 -2.37 6.36 12.09
C ARG A 71 -2.43 6.15 13.60
#